data_e002a3ce9a8299c659ef671a05bd52fd
#
_entry.id   e002a3ce9a8299c659ef671a05bd52fd
#
_cell.length_a   1.000
_cell.length_b   1.000
_cell.length_c   1.000
_cell.angle_alpha   90.00
_cell.angle_beta   90.00
_cell.angle_gamma   90.00
#
_symmetry.space_group_name_H-M   'P 1'
#
loop_
_entity.id
_entity.type
_entity.pdbx_description
1 polymer ?
#
loop_
_entity_poly.entity_id
_entity_poly.type
_entity_poly.pdbx_seq_one_letter_code
_entity_poly.pdbx_strand_id
1 'polypeptide(L)'
;NKSANTNLLNNEVRDGNENNSVNQSGSYAKLVYINSVHALPERPKNEIMTEITDFNPDKVNGKYAKTKAEIAKYVLEKANNEGLDVCIIQPSGIIGPYDFGNSHLTQMILDFANGRLTACVKGGYDFVDVRDVANGVINACEKGRKGECYILSNDYIEVRDLLDIISEVQGRKKIKTVLPMWFAKLTAPLSETYYKIMKEPPLYTKYSLYVLTSNGHFSNEKAKKELGYTTRDIKDTIKD
;
A
#
# COMPACT_ATOMS: atom_id res chain seq x y z
N ASN A 1 12.01 -53.36 -4.29
CA ASN A 1 11.95 -53.92 -2.95
C ASN A 1 11.47 -52.92 -1.92
N LYS A 2 10.24 -53.15 -1.57
CA LYS A 2 9.63 -53.30 -0.25
C LYS A 2 9.50 -52.00 0.53
N SER A 3 8.33 -51.55 0.63
CA SER A 3 7.18 -51.94 1.48
C SER A 3 7.27 -51.36 2.88
N ALA A 4 6.20 -50.64 3.16
CA ALA A 4 5.42 -50.64 4.38
C ALA A 4 5.86 -49.67 5.48
N ASN A 5 5.00 -48.68 5.83
CA ASN A 5 4.11 -48.97 6.93
C ASN A 5 2.93 -48.00 6.94
N THR A 6 1.82 -48.51 6.46
CA THR A 6 0.48 -48.05 6.81
C THR A 6 0.13 -48.76 8.13
N ASN A 7 -0.01 -47.99 9.21
CA ASN A 7 -0.81 -48.37 10.38
C ASN A 7 -0.64 -47.33 11.48
N LEU A 8 -1.62 -46.48 11.63
CA LEU A 8 -2.02 -45.86 12.89
C LEU A 8 -3.33 -45.07 12.66
N LEU A 9 -4.37 -45.80 12.31
CA LEU A 9 -5.75 -45.38 12.47
C LEU A 9 -6.49 -46.62 12.96
N ASN A 10 -6.75 -46.65 14.26
CA ASN A 10 -7.88 -47.32 14.91
C ASN A 10 -7.57 -47.45 16.39
N ASN A 11 -8.34 -46.73 17.17
CA ASN A 11 -8.81 -47.07 18.52
C ASN A 11 -9.22 -45.77 19.19
N GLU A 12 -10.31 -45.59 19.74
CA GLU A 12 -11.42 -46.28 20.34
C GLU A 12 -12.44 -45.22 20.73
N VAL A 13 -13.67 -45.47 20.39
CA VAL A 13 -14.83 -44.79 20.96
C VAL A 13 -14.90 -45.21 22.45
N ARG A 14 -14.77 -44.31 23.38
CA ARG A 14 -15.18 -44.46 24.76
C ARG A 14 -16.20 -43.39 25.10
N ASP A 15 -17.43 -43.83 25.22
CA ASP A 15 -18.50 -43.14 25.92
C ASP A 15 -18.06 -42.87 27.37
N GLY A 16 -18.07 -41.63 27.77
CA GLY A 16 -17.79 -41.21 29.13
C GLY A 16 -18.22 -39.79 29.33
N ASN A 17 -19.45 -39.64 29.76
CA ASN A 17 -20.08 -38.39 30.22
C ASN A 17 -19.27 -37.79 31.39
N GLU A 18 -18.43 -36.80 31.13
CA GLU A 18 -17.94 -35.88 32.16
C GLU A 18 -17.93 -34.46 31.61
N ASN A 19 -18.76 -33.66 32.28
CA ASN A 19 -18.79 -32.19 32.13
C ASN A 19 -17.40 -31.60 32.46
N ASN A 20 -16.56 -31.51 31.49
CA ASN A 20 -15.41 -30.65 31.55
C ASN A 20 -15.66 -29.49 30.61
N SER A 21 -16.06 -28.36 31.16
CA SER A 21 -15.96 -27.05 30.53
C SER A 21 -14.50 -26.78 30.28
N VAL A 22 -13.99 -27.30 29.16
CA VAL A 22 -12.71 -26.88 28.60
C VAL A 22 -12.91 -25.46 28.14
N ASN A 23 -12.38 -24.51 28.91
CA ASN A 23 -12.11 -23.16 28.44
C ASN A 23 -11.17 -23.27 27.23
N GLN A 24 -11.76 -23.41 26.04
CA GLN A 24 -11.04 -23.17 24.79
C GLN A 24 -10.81 -21.66 24.68
N SER A 25 -9.86 -21.13 25.42
CA SER A 25 -9.18 -19.92 25.05
C SER A 25 -8.30 -20.27 23.85
N GLY A 26 -8.93 -20.53 22.71
CA GLY A 26 -8.26 -20.60 21.44
C GLY A 26 -7.63 -19.23 21.19
N SER A 27 -6.33 -19.12 21.39
CA SER A 27 -5.57 -17.96 20.95
C SER A 27 -5.65 -17.93 19.43
N TYR A 28 -6.67 -17.26 18.90
CA TYR A 28 -6.75 -17.00 17.47
C TYR A 28 -5.61 -16.02 17.11
N ALA A 29 -4.77 -16.43 16.17
CA ALA A 29 -3.75 -15.55 15.64
C ALA A 29 -4.42 -14.31 15.01
N LYS A 30 -3.96 -13.12 15.38
CA LYS A 30 -4.39 -11.88 14.75
C LYS A 30 -3.91 -11.83 13.31
N LEU A 31 -4.82 -11.53 12.39
CA LEU A 31 -4.50 -11.25 11.00
C LEU A 31 -4.31 -9.74 10.80
N VAL A 32 -3.18 -9.35 10.24
CA VAL A 32 -2.95 -7.98 9.75
C VAL A 32 -2.97 -8.02 8.23
N TYR A 33 -4.04 -7.50 7.63
CA TYR A 33 -4.20 -7.49 6.18
C TYR A 33 -3.69 -6.18 5.58
N ILE A 34 -2.71 -6.27 4.67
CA ILE A 34 -2.15 -5.10 3.97
C ILE A 34 -2.96 -4.81 2.71
N ASN A 35 -3.65 -3.69 2.71
CA ASN A 35 -4.47 -3.21 1.61
C ASN A 35 -3.78 -2.04 0.88
N SER A 36 -4.46 -0.91 0.71
CA SER A 36 -3.96 0.34 0.13
C SER A 36 -4.96 1.47 0.36
N VAL A 37 -4.49 2.70 0.44
CA VAL A 37 -5.34 3.90 0.42
C VAL A 37 -6.16 4.05 -0.86
N HIS A 38 -5.77 3.37 -1.95
CA HIS A 38 -6.58 3.33 -3.18
C HIS A 38 -7.95 2.66 -3.02
N ALA A 39 -8.18 1.92 -1.94
CA ALA A 39 -9.51 1.39 -1.60
C ALA A 39 -10.49 2.46 -1.11
N LEU A 40 -9.99 3.64 -0.75
CA LEU A 40 -10.79 4.75 -0.25
C LEU A 40 -11.47 5.50 -1.42
N PRO A 41 -12.76 5.86 -1.31
CA PRO A 41 -13.40 6.76 -2.24
C PRO A 41 -12.71 8.12 -2.24
N GLU A 42 -12.42 8.64 -3.43
CA GLU A 42 -11.77 9.94 -3.57
C GLU A 42 -12.68 11.06 -3.02
N ARG A 43 -12.07 11.96 -2.25
CA ARG A 43 -12.70 13.19 -1.74
C ARG A 43 -12.16 14.40 -2.49
N PRO A 44 -12.85 15.57 -2.41
CA PRO A 44 -12.32 16.83 -2.91
C PRO A 44 -10.87 17.09 -2.43
N LYS A 45 -10.05 17.70 -3.28
CA LYS A 45 -8.61 17.90 -3.01
C LYS A 45 -8.26 18.71 -1.77
N ASN A 46 -9.21 19.50 -1.29
CA ASN A 46 -9.07 20.30 -0.07
C ASN A 46 -9.48 19.56 1.20
N GLU A 47 -9.88 18.30 1.09
CA GLU A 47 -10.26 17.47 2.22
C GLU A 47 -9.17 16.44 2.51
N ILE A 48 -8.91 16.20 3.79
CA ILE A 48 -8.01 15.14 4.24
C ILE A 48 -8.78 13.81 4.25
N MET A 49 -8.22 12.79 3.62
CA MET A 49 -8.80 11.45 3.58
C MET A 49 -8.43 10.70 4.86
N THR A 50 -9.44 10.11 5.50
CA THR A 50 -9.33 9.34 6.74
C THR A 50 -9.82 7.92 6.51
N GLU A 51 -9.59 7.05 7.49
CA GLU A 51 -10.08 5.68 7.47
C GLU A 51 -11.61 5.62 7.38
N ILE A 52 -12.10 4.60 6.68
CA ILE A 52 -13.50 4.24 6.57
C ILE A 52 -13.67 2.76 6.88
N THR A 53 -14.89 2.35 7.20
CA THR A 53 -15.26 0.95 7.41
C THR A 53 -16.30 0.46 6.40
N ASP A 54 -16.91 1.35 5.63
CA ASP A 54 -17.86 1.03 4.56
C ASP A 54 -17.20 1.20 3.18
N PHE A 55 -16.60 0.13 2.69
CA PHE A 55 -15.96 0.10 1.39
C PHE A 55 -16.96 -0.19 0.28
N ASN A 56 -16.99 0.69 -0.75
CA ASN A 56 -17.81 0.50 -1.93
C ASN A 56 -16.93 0.51 -3.19
N PRO A 57 -16.77 -0.66 -3.88
CA PRO A 57 -15.96 -0.78 -5.10
C PRO A 57 -16.42 0.12 -6.26
N ASP A 58 -17.71 0.50 -6.29
CA ASP A 58 -18.24 1.36 -7.35
C ASP A 58 -17.90 2.85 -7.15
N LYS A 59 -17.45 3.23 -5.96
CA LYS A 59 -17.05 4.60 -5.63
C LYS A 59 -15.55 4.87 -5.82
N VAL A 60 -14.78 3.89 -6.29
CA VAL A 60 -13.34 4.03 -6.55
C VAL A 60 -13.00 3.85 -8.01
N ASN A 61 -11.90 4.46 -8.46
CA ASN A 61 -11.50 4.48 -9.86
C ASN A 61 -10.36 3.51 -10.15
N GLY A 62 -10.55 2.69 -11.17
CA GLY A 62 -9.54 1.74 -11.66
C GLY A 62 -9.69 0.32 -11.07
N LYS A 63 -9.24 -0.67 -11.85
CA LYS A 63 -9.38 -2.09 -11.49
C LYS A 63 -8.70 -2.42 -10.16
N TYR A 64 -7.48 -1.91 -9.97
CA TYR A 64 -6.72 -2.12 -8.74
C TYR A 64 -7.47 -1.61 -7.51
N ALA A 65 -7.97 -0.37 -7.56
CA ALA A 65 -8.71 0.25 -6.46
C ALA A 65 -10.01 -0.53 -6.16
N LYS A 66 -10.75 -0.94 -7.19
CA LYS A 66 -11.96 -1.76 -7.02
C LYS A 66 -11.66 -3.08 -6.32
N THR A 67 -10.66 -3.82 -6.79
CA THR A 67 -10.25 -5.08 -6.15
C THR A 67 -9.84 -4.86 -4.69
N LYS A 68 -9.09 -3.78 -4.39
CA LYS A 68 -8.70 -3.46 -3.01
C LYS A 68 -9.90 -3.11 -2.13
N ALA A 69 -10.89 -2.39 -2.65
CA ALA A 69 -12.12 -2.07 -1.93
C ALA A 69 -12.99 -3.32 -1.70
N GLU A 70 -13.12 -4.21 -2.71
CA GLU A 70 -13.83 -5.48 -2.59
C GLU A 70 -13.25 -6.36 -1.48
N ILE A 71 -11.92 -6.52 -1.47
CA ILE A 71 -11.24 -7.34 -0.46
C ILE A 71 -11.36 -6.69 0.93
N ALA A 72 -11.22 -5.36 1.04
CA ALA A 72 -11.37 -4.67 2.32
C ALA A 72 -12.79 -4.89 2.89
N LYS A 73 -13.81 -4.74 2.06
CA LYS A 73 -15.21 -5.02 2.42
C LYS A 73 -15.36 -6.45 2.94
N TYR A 74 -14.90 -7.44 2.16
CA TYR A 74 -14.97 -8.85 2.52
C TYR A 74 -14.29 -9.15 3.86
N VAL A 75 -13.07 -8.61 4.07
CA VAL A 75 -12.30 -8.82 5.30
C VAL A 75 -13.03 -8.23 6.52
N LEU A 76 -13.61 -7.02 6.39
CA LEU A 76 -14.39 -6.41 7.47
C LEU A 76 -15.69 -7.17 7.75
N GLU A 77 -16.37 -7.69 6.74
CA GLU A 77 -17.54 -8.56 6.91
C GLU A 77 -17.19 -9.82 7.72
N LYS A 78 -16.03 -10.45 7.45
CA LYS A 78 -15.54 -11.59 8.22
C LYS A 78 -15.19 -11.22 9.68
N ALA A 79 -14.58 -10.06 9.88
CA ALA A 79 -14.30 -9.56 11.22
C ALA A 79 -15.58 -9.38 12.05
N ASN A 80 -16.62 -8.79 11.43
CA ASN A 80 -17.86 -8.42 12.10
C ASN A 80 -18.80 -9.63 12.31
N ASN A 81 -18.94 -10.50 11.32
CA ASN A 81 -19.94 -11.56 11.30
C ASN A 81 -19.42 -12.90 11.82
N GLU A 82 -18.13 -13.20 11.60
CA GLU A 82 -17.53 -14.51 11.92
C GLU A 82 -16.51 -14.42 13.05
N GLY A 83 -16.31 -13.24 13.61
CA GLY A 83 -15.43 -13.07 14.76
C GLY A 83 -13.93 -13.06 14.43
N LEU A 84 -13.54 -13.04 13.16
CA LEU A 84 -12.12 -13.01 12.75
C LEU A 84 -11.39 -11.81 13.36
N ASP A 85 -10.32 -12.09 14.12
CA ASP A 85 -9.47 -11.01 14.67
C ASP A 85 -8.54 -10.49 13.57
N VAL A 86 -9.00 -9.47 12.86
CA VAL A 86 -8.26 -8.85 11.75
C VAL A 86 -8.33 -7.34 11.81
N CYS A 87 -7.23 -6.68 11.50
CA CYS A 87 -7.19 -5.25 11.18
C CYS A 87 -6.61 -5.04 9.77
N ILE A 88 -6.95 -3.91 9.16
CA ILE A 88 -6.54 -3.56 7.80
C ILE A 88 -5.55 -2.40 7.83
N ILE A 89 -4.40 -2.60 7.21
CA ILE A 89 -3.38 -1.56 7.01
C ILE A 89 -3.50 -1.02 5.59
N GLN A 90 -3.55 0.29 5.47
CA GLN A 90 -3.71 1.00 4.20
C GLN A 90 -2.53 1.95 3.97
N PRO A 91 -1.40 1.44 3.44
CA PRO A 91 -0.28 2.31 3.12
C PRO A 91 -0.58 3.21 1.92
N SER A 92 0.02 4.40 1.90
CA SER A 92 0.08 5.32 0.77
C SER A 92 1.11 4.87 -0.28
N GLY A 93 1.75 5.76 -1.00
CA GLY A 93 2.79 5.44 -1.97
C GLY A 93 4.07 4.99 -1.29
N ILE A 94 4.34 3.69 -1.28
CA ILE A 94 5.53 3.14 -0.62
C ILE A 94 6.77 3.40 -1.47
N ILE A 95 7.80 4.00 -0.86
CA ILE A 95 9.14 4.16 -1.43
C ILE A 95 10.19 3.71 -0.41
N GLY A 96 11.42 3.55 -0.86
CA GLY A 96 12.54 3.24 0.03
C GLY A 96 13.42 2.08 -0.48
N PRO A 97 14.40 1.66 0.32
CA PRO A 97 15.32 0.60 -0.04
C PRO A 97 14.63 -0.78 -0.13
N TYR A 98 15.34 -1.74 -0.72
CA TYR A 98 14.93 -3.15 -0.83
C TYR A 98 13.76 -3.43 -1.79
N ASP A 99 13.48 -2.53 -2.73
CA ASP A 99 12.52 -2.82 -3.82
C ASP A 99 13.18 -3.65 -4.92
N PHE A 100 13.23 -4.95 -4.72
CA PHE A 100 13.76 -5.91 -5.69
C PHE A 100 12.81 -6.16 -6.88
N GLY A 101 11.58 -5.66 -6.79
CA GLY A 101 10.55 -5.79 -7.83
C GLY A 101 10.61 -4.66 -8.87
N ASN A 102 11.46 -3.65 -8.68
CA ASN A 102 11.55 -2.46 -9.53
C ASN A 102 10.17 -1.81 -9.77
N SER A 103 9.50 -1.39 -8.71
CA SER A 103 8.22 -0.69 -8.81
C SER A 103 8.32 0.56 -9.71
N HIS A 104 7.19 1.04 -10.21
CA HIS A 104 7.17 2.25 -11.04
C HIS A 104 7.82 3.47 -10.36
N LEU A 105 7.68 3.59 -9.03
CA LEU A 105 8.30 4.68 -8.28
C LEU A 105 9.82 4.52 -8.20
N THR A 106 10.29 3.33 -7.88
CA THR A 106 11.73 3.01 -7.89
C THR A 106 12.32 3.22 -9.28
N GLN A 107 11.63 2.77 -10.34
CA GLN A 107 12.08 2.97 -11.71
C GLN A 107 12.18 4.48 -12.06
N MET A 108 11.20 5.29 -11.66
CA MET A 108 11.25 6.74 -11.85
C MET A 108 12.48 7.37 -11.15
N ILE A 109 12.74 6.97 -9.91
CA ILE A 109 13.90 7.44 -9.15
C ILE A 109 15.20 7.04 -9.85
N LEU A 110 15.33 5.78 -10.28
CA LEU A 110 16.49 5.28 -10.99
C LEU A 110 16.68 5.96 -12.37
N ASP A 111 15.60 6.20 -13.10
CA ASP A 111 15.66 6.89 -14.40
C ASP A 111 16.11 8.35 -14.24
N PHE A 112 15.65 9.01 -13.18
CA PHE A 112 16.15 10.33 -12.85
C PHE A 112 17.62 10.27 -12.42
N ALA A 113 17.97 9.37 -11.53
CA ALA A 113 19.32 9.17 -11.04
C ALA A 113 20.33 8.87 -12.16
N ASN A 114 19.90 8.17 -13.21
CA ASN A 114 20.71 7.86 -14.40
C ASN A 114 20.64 8.94 -15.49
N GLY A 115 19.91 10.06 -15.26
CA GLY A 115 19.78 11.15 -16.22
C GLY A 115 18.86 10.86 -17.41
N ARG A 116 18.09 9.79 -17.37
CA ARG A 116 17.11 9.42 -18.40
C ARG A 116 15.81 10.21 -18.30
N LEU A 117 15.44 10.66 -17.09
CA LEU A 117 14.28 11.50 -16.85
C LEU A 117 14.67 12.98 -16.91
N THR A 118 14.23 13.70 -17.95
CA THR A 118 14.60 15.10 -18.22
C THR A 118 13.45 16.08 -18.00
N ALA A 119 12.24 15.58 -17.75
CA ALA A 119 11.04 16.36 -17.52
C ALA A 119 10.14 15.64 -16.49
N CYS A 120 9.35 16.41 -15.75
CA CYS A 120 8.32 15.88 -14.86
C CYS A 120 6.95 16.43 -15.24
N VAL A 121 5.88 15.91 -14.59
CA VAL A 121 4.53 16.42 -14.70
C VAL A 121 4.12 17.11 -13.40
N LYS A 122 3.17 18.04 -13.50
CA LYS A 122 2.59 18.68 -12.32
C LYS A 122 1.71 17.68 -11.57
N GLY A 123 1.84 17.64 -10.26
CA GLY A 123 1.06 16.78 -9.37
C GLY A 123 1.94 16.09 -8.35
N GLY A 124 1.33 15.48 -7.38
CA GLY A 124 2.03 14.83 -6.29
C GLY A 124 1.19 13.73 -5.65
N TYR A 125 1.76 13.12 -4.65
CA TYR A 125 1.10 12.08 -3.88
C TYR A 125 1.72 12.01 -2.49
N ASP A 126 1.08 11.28 -1.59
CA ASP A 126 1.68 10.93 -0.30
C ASP A 126 2.66 9.77 -0.48
N PHE A 127 3.89 9.95 0.00
CA PHE A 127 4.93 8.93 -0.06
C PHE A 127 5.41 8.57 1.34
N VAL A 128 5.48 7.27 1.62
CA VAL A 128 5.87 6.72 2.91
C VAL A 128 7.04 5.74 2.75
N ASP A 129 7.96 5.74 3.72
CA ASP A 129 9.08 4.79 3.74
C ASP A 129 8.61 3.37 4.03
N VAL A 130 9.11 2.41 3.27
CA VAL A 130 8.79 0.98 3.43
C VAL A 130 9.08 0.46 4.84
N ARG A 131 10.11 0.98 5.52
CA ARG A 131 10.48 0.59 6.88
C ARG A 131 9.50 1.11 7.91
N ASP A 132 8.92 2.29 7.69
CA ASP A 132 7.87 2.84 8.54
C ASP A 132 6.57 2.07 8.37
N VAL A 133 6.26 1.67 7.14
CA VAL A 133 5.14 0.76 6.87
C VAL A 133 5.36 -0.58 7.57
N ALA A 134 6.56 -1.17 7.48
CA ALA A 134 6.88 -2.43 8.15
C ALA A 134 6.72 -2.33 9.67
N ASN A 135 7.24 -1.25 10.29
CA ASN A 135 7.07 -0.99 11.72
C ASN A 135 5.59 -0.80 12.10
N GLY A 136 4.82 -0.08 11.27
CA GLY A 136 3.38 0.08 11.44
C GLY A 136 2.63 -1.26 11.40
N VAL A 137 3.00 -2.16 10.49
CA VAL A 137 2.45 -3.52 10.40
C VAL A 137 2.78 -4.34 11.66
N ILE A 138 4.04 -4.30 12.12
CA ILE A 138 4.46 -4.99 13.35
C ILE A 138 3.66 -4.46 14.55
N ASN A 139 3.56 -3.15 14.70
CA ASN A 139 2.78 -2.53 15.77
C ASN A 139 1.29 -2.91 15.68
N ALA A 140 0.75 -3.09 14.48
CA ALA A 140 -0.63 -3.51 14.29
C ALA A 140 -0.88 -4.97 14.72
N CYS A 141 0.13 -5.84 14.67
CA CYS A 141 0.02 -7.20 15.22
C CYS A 141 -0.25 -7.18 16.72
N GLU A 142 0.32 -6.22 17.44
CA GLU A 142 0.19 -6.10 18.89
C GLU A 142 -1.00 -5.23 19.32
N LYS A 143 -1.16 -4.07 18.67
CA LYS A 143 -2.07 -3.00 19.11
C LYS A 143 -3.28 -2.80 18.20
N GLY A 144 -3.26 -3.34 16.99
CA GLY A 144 -4.35 -3.16 16.04
C GLY A 144 -5.66 -3.70 16.59
N ARG A 145 -6.74 -2.94 16.50
CA ARG A 145 -8.06 -3.37 16.97
C ARG A 145 -8.78 -4.17 15.88
N LYS A 146 -9.51 -5.18 16.28
CA LYS A 146 -10.35 -6.00 15.41
C LYS A 146 -11.34 -5.13 14.61
N GLY A 147 -11.43 -5.36 13.31
CA GLY A 147 -12.35 -4.66 12.43
C GLY A 147 -11.97 -3.22 12.09
N GLU A 148 -10.79 -2.77 12.51
CA GLU A 148 -10.33 -1.40 12.28
C GLU A 148 -9.39 -1.30 11.09
N CYS A 149 -9.42 -0.12 10.46
CA CYS A 149 -8.50 0.26 9.39
C CYS A 149 -7.51 1.30 9.92
N TYR A 150 -6.26 1.25 9.42
CA TYR A 150 -5.21 2.21 9.76
C TYR A 150 -4.50 2.66 8.49
N ILE A 151 -4.51 3.96 8.24
CA ILE A 151 -3.75 4.57 7.15
C ILE A 151 -2.31 4.77 7.61
N LEU A 152 -1.36 4.22 6.83
CA LEU A 152 0.06 4.46 7.02
C LEU A 152 0.54 5.38 5.90
N SER A 153 0.43 6.65 6.12
CA SER A 153 0.86 7.75 5.24
C SER A 153 1.98 8.55 5.90
N ASN A 154 2.59 9.43 5.15
CA ASN A 154 3.56 10.40 5.66
C ASN A 154 3.14 11.80 5.22
N ASP A 155 3.82 12.39 4.23
CA ASP A 155 3.55 13.71 3.73
C ASP A 155 3.23 13.69 2.22
N TYR A 156 2.29 14.56 1.83
CA TYR A 156 2.07 14.86 0.42
C TYR A 156 3.27 15.63 -0.13
N ILE A 157 3.84 15.14 -1.24
CA ILE A 157 4.94 15.81 -1.92
C ILE A 157 4.68 15.87 -3.43
N GLU A 158 4.97 16.99 -4.06
CA GLU A 158 4.92 17.08 -5.51
C GLU A 158 6.06 16.27 -6.14
N VAL A 159 5.81 15.66 -7.30
CA VAL A 159 6.83 14.90 -8.05
C VAL A 159 8.07 15.74 -8.29
N ARG A 160 7.90 17.02 -8.58
CA ARG A 160 9.01 17.96 -8.77
C ARG A 160 9.87 18.08 -7.52
N ASP A 161 9.24 18.25 -6.35
CA ASP A 161 9.96 18.44 -5.09
C ASP A 161 10.69 17.15 -4.70
N LEU A 162 10.06 15.99 -4.95
CA LEU A 162 10.71 14.69 -4.78
C LEU A 162 11.98 14.57 -5.65
N LEU A 163 11.90 14.94 -6.93
CA LEU A 163 13.05 14.93 -7.85
C LEU A 163 14.10 15.99 -7.46
N ASP A 164 13.69 17.11 -6.89
CA ASP A 164 14.60 18.12 -6.36
C ASP A 164 15.39 17.59 -5.15
N ILE A 165 14.76 16.84 -4.26
CA ILE A 165 15.44 16.16 -3.14
C ILE A 165 16.47 15.16 -3.68
N ILE A 166 16.11 14.34 -4.67
CA ILE A 166 17.04 13.40 -5.30
C ILE A 166 18.22 14.13 -5.93
N SER A 167 17.95 15.27 -6.60
CA SER A 167 19.01 16.12 -7.19
C SER A 167 20.01 16.60 -6.13
N GLU A 168 19.52 17.03 -4.98
CA GLU A 168 20.34 17.51 -3.86
C GLU A 168 21.19 16.37 -3.28
N VAL A 169 20.59 15.21 -3.04
CA VAL A 169 21.30 14.03 -2.50
C VAL A 169 22.41 13.57 -3.45
N GLN A 170 22.18 13.62 -4.77
CA GLN A 170 23.15 13.16 -5.78
C GLN A 170 24.09 14.25 -6.30
N GLY A 171 23.92 15.52 -5.88
CA GLY A 171 24.69 16.63 -6.44
C GLY A 171 24.40 16.90 -7.92
N ARG A 172 23.20 16.58 -8.41
CA ARG A 172 22.80 16.75 -9.81
C ARG A 172 22.00 18.03 -10.03
N LYS A 173 21.88 18.42 -11.31
CA LYS A 173 21.05 19.58 -11.70
C LYS A 173 19.58 19.22 -11.59
N LYS A 174 18.80 20.13 -10.99
CA LYS A 174 17.33 20.02 -10.90
C LYS A 174 16.67 20.02 -12.27
N ILE A 175 15.54 19.29 -12.41
CA ILE A 175 14.70 19.34 -13.61
C ILE A 175 14.01 20.70 -13.67
N LYS A 176 14.14 21.36 -14.82
CA LYS A 176 13.45 22.63 -15.07
C LYS A 176 12.16 22.47 -15.87
N THR A 177 12.06 21.40 -16.66
CA THR A 177 10.93 21.18 -17.57
C THR A 177 9.78 20.47 -16.85
N VAL A 178 8.66 21.17 -16.75
CA VAL A 178 7.40 20.61 -16.25
C VAL A 178 6.42 20.52 -17.41
N LEU A 179 6.06 19.31 -17.78
CA LEU A 179 5.11 19.07 -18.87
C LEU A 179 3.68 19.34 -18.41
N PRO A 180 2.86 20.02 -19.23
CA PRO A 180 1.44 20.16 -18.90
C PRO A 180 0.75 18.80 -18.88
N MET A 181 -0.17 18.62 -17.93
CA MET A 181 -0.88 17.36 -17.73
C MET A 181 -1.65 16.88 -18.98
N TRP A 182 -2.22 17.83 -19.76
CA TRP A 182 -2.93 17.47 -20.99
C TRP A 182 -2.00 16.82 -22.02
N PHE A 183 -0.73 17.30 -22.12
CA PHE A 183 0.27 16.72 -23.03
C PHE A 183 0.67 15.32 -22.56
N ALA A 184 0.93 15.13 -21.25
CA ALA A 184 1.22 13.82 -20.68
C ALA A 184 0.07 12.81 -20.91
N LYS A 185 -1.19 13.25 -20.71
CA LYS A 185 -2.37 12.41 -20.97
C LYS A 185 -2.52 12.03 -22.45
N LEU A 186 -2.19 12.93 -23.37
CA LEU A 186 -2.22 12.68 -24.82
C LEU A 186 -1.16 11.65 -25.24
N THR A 187 0.03 11.73 -24.65
CA THR A 187 1.17 10.87 -25.01
C THR A 187 1.19 9.54 -24.27
N ALA A 188 0.42 9.39 -23.17
CA ALA A 188 0.41 8.16 -22.37
C ALA A 188 0.09 6.88 -23.17
N PRO A 189 -0.90 6.83 -24.08
CA PRO A 189 -1.15 5.62 -24.87
C PRO A 189 0.00 5.23 -25.80
N LEU A 190 0.70 6.23 -26.36
CA LEU A 190 1.89 6.00 -27.19
C LEU A 190 3.05 5.47 -26.37
N SER A 191 3.26 6.07 -25.18
CA SER A 191 4.25 5.61 -24.20
C SER A 191 3.99 4.16 -23.79
N GLU A 192 2.77 3.83 -23.36
CA GLU A 192 2.38 2.47 -22.97
C GLU A 192 2.63 1.45 -24.10
N THR A 193 2.31 1.82 -25.36
CA THR A 193 2.52 0.95 -26.52
C THR A 193 4.00 0.75 -26.82
N TYR A 194 4.79 1.83 -26.79
CA TYR A 194 6.25 1.77 -27.00
C TYR A 194 6.92 0.87 -25.97
N TYR A 195 6.67 1.09 -24.67
CA TYR A 195 7.27 0.30 -23.61
C TYR A 195 6.79 -1.16 -23.61
N LYS A 196 5.55 -1.43 -24.03
CA LYS A 196 5.06 -2.80 -24.23
C LYS A 196 5.85 -3.54 -25.31
N ILE A 197 6.22 -2.87 -26.42
CA ILE A 197 7.05 -3.45 -27.47
C ILE A 197 8.47 -3.70 -26.95
N MET A 198 9.03 -2.75 -26.19
CA MET A 198 10.36 -2.87 -25.60
C MET A 198 10.43 -3.88 -24.43
N LYS A 199 9.28 -4.40 -23.96
CA LYS A 199 9.14 -5.28 -22.78
C LYS A 199 9.68 -4.64 -21.49
N GLU A 200 9.59 -3.32 -21.41
CA GLU A 200 9.95 -2.54 -20.23
C GLU A 200 8.71 -1.92 -19.57
N PRO A 201 8.72 -1.64 -18.26
CA PRO A 201 7.62 -0.93 -17.60
C PRO A 201 7.53 0.50 -18.15
N PRO A 202 6.31 1.00 -18.49
CA PRO A 202 6.14 2.34 -19.00
C PRO A 202 6.50 3.38 -17.94
N LEU A 203 7.18 4.45 -18.35
CA LEU A 203 7.57 5.57 -17.49
C LEU A 203 6.35 6.20 -16.78
N TYR A 204 5.23 6.29 -17.46
CA TYR A 204 3.95 6.71 -16.92
C TYR A 204 2.78 6.06 -17.68
N THR A 205 1.69 5.84 -16.98
CA THR A 205 0.45 5.27 -17.50
C THR A 205 -0.69 6.27 -17.33
N LYS A 206 -1.81 6.05 -18.00
CA LYS A 206 -3.03 6.82 -17.75
C LYS A 206 -3.44 6.79 -16.29
N TYR A 207 -3.26 5.64 -15.63
CA TYR A 207 -3.61 5.47 -14.22
C TYR A 207 -2.64 6.24 -13.31
N SER A 208 -1.32 6.17 -13.55
CA SER A 208 -0.36 6.94 -12.73
C SER A 208 -0.57 8.46 -12.86
N LEU A 209 -0.89 8.95 -14.06
CA LEU A 209 -1.26 10.35 -14.27
C LEU A 209 -2.57 10.74 -13.56
N TYR A 210 -3.55 9.82 -13.51
CA TYR A 210 -4.77 10.02 -12.72
C TYR A 210 -4.41 10.14 -11.22
N VAL A 211 -3.62 9.22 -10.68
CA VAL A 211 -3.20 9.24 -9.27
C VAL A 211 -2.52 10.56 -8.90
N LEU A 212 -1.59 11.05 -9.71
CA LEU A 212 -0.91 12.34 -9.50
C LEU A 212 -1.85 13.56 -9.55
N THR A 213 -3.04 13.41 -10.11
CA THR A 213 -4.06 14.47 -10.17
C THR A 213 -5.21 14.26 -9.21
N SER A 214 -5.29 13.12 -8.54
CA SER A 214 -6.29 12.82 -7.52
C SER A 214 -5.94 13.44 -6.16
N ASN A 215 -6.80 13.27 -5.18
CA ASN A 215 -6.51 13.67 -3.81
C ASN A 215 -5.48 12.70 -3.21
N GLY A 216 -4.33 13.21 -2.81
CA GLY A 216 -3.24 12.45 -2.17
C GLY A 216 -2.97 12.87 -0.73
N HIS A 217 -3.92 13.57 -0.07
CA HIS A 217 -3.78 13.99 1.32
C HIS A 217 -4.46 13.02 2.27
N PHE A 218 -3.68 12.28 3.04
CA PHE A 218 -4.18 11.27 3.98
C PHE A 218 -3.82 11.64 5.41
N SER A 219 -4.68 11.24 6.37
CA SER A 219 -4.39 11.36 7.79
C SER A 219 -3.84 10.05 8.32
N ASN A 220 -2.73 10.11 9.05
CA ASN A 220 -2.16 9.00 9.79
C ASN A 220 -2.35 9.14 11.31
N GLU A 221 -3.19 10.07 11.74
CA GLU A 221 -3.38 10.41 13.17
C GLU A 221 -3.91 9.23 13.98
N LYS A 222 -4.79 8.40 13.40
CA LYS A 222 -5.28 7.18 14.06
C LYS A 222 -4.16 6.17 14.25
N ALA A 223 -3.33 5.94 13.23
CA ALA A 223 -2.18 5.05 13.33
C ALA A 223 -1.17 5.56 14.37
N LYS A 224 -0.88 6.86 14.41
CA LYS A 224 -0.03 7.47 15.43
C LYS A 224 -0.56 7.23 16.83
N LYS A 225 -1.85 7.51 17.05
CA LYS A 225 -2.50 7.42 18.35
C LYS A 225 -2.62 6.00 18.86
N GLU A 226 -3.04 5.07 18.01
CA GLU A 226 -3.41 3.71 18.43
C GLU A 226 -2.27 2.70 18.26
N LEU A 227 -1.46 2.84 17.22
CA LEU A 227 -0.35 1.93 16.95
C LEU A 227 1.01 2.47 17.45
N GLY A 228 1.13 3.76 17.74
CA GLY A 228 2.41 4.41 17.97
C GLY A 228 3.22 4.54 16.67
N TYR A 229 2.52 4.71 15.55
CA TYR A 229 3.13 4.88 14.24
C TYR A 229 3.96 6.16 14.17
N THR A 230 5.13 6.06 13.56
CA THR A 230 6.03 7.20 13.33
C THR A 230 6.56 7.15 11.91
N THR A 231 6.88 8.30 11.35
CA THR A 231 7.44 8.43 10.01
C THR A 231 8.78 9.13 10.05
N ARG A 232 9.66 8.76 9.14
CA ARG A 232 10.94 9.45 8.91
C ARG A 232 10.81 10.54 7.86
N ASP A 233 11.80 11.42 7.83
CA ASP A 233 11.91 12.42 6.78
C ASP A 233 12.12 11.74 5.41
N ILE A 234 11.39 12.19 4.40
CA ILE A 234 11.47 11.66 3.03
C ILE A 234 12.87 11.80 2.44
N LYS A 235 13.62 12.82 2.87
CA LYS A 235 15.00 13.03 2.44
C LYS A 235 15.94 11.93 2.92
N ASP A 236 15.68 11.36 4.11
CA ASP A 236 16.46 10.24 4.63
C ASP A 236 16.11 8.94 3.88
N THR A 237 14.83 8.76 3.52
CA THR A 237 14.39 7.65 2.66
C THR A 237 15.07 7.67 1.29
N ILE A 238 15.25 8.87 0.71
CA ILE A 238 15.87 9.03 -0.61
C ILE A 238 17.39 8.84 -0.57
N LYS A 239 18.06 9.12 0.55
CA LYS A 239 19.51 8.90 0.70
C LYS A 239 19.89 7.42 0.73
N ASP A 240 19.02 6.57 1.30
CA ASP A 240 19.23 5.13 1.49
C ASP A 240 18.96 4.33 0.21
#